data_4f58c383b09ada99c3be09ce1538c163
#
_entry.id   4f58c383b09ada99c3be09ce1538c163
#
_cell.length_a   1.000
_cell.length_b   1.000
_cell.length_c   1.000
_cell.angle_alpha   90.00
_cell.angle_beta   90.00
_cell.angle_gamma   90.00
#
_symmetry.space_group_name_H-M   'P 1'
#
loop_
_entity.id
_entity.type
_entity.pdbx_description
1 polymer ?
#
loop_
_entity_poly.entity_id
_entity_poly.type
_entity_poly.pdbx_seq_one_letter_code
_entity_poly.pdbx_strand_id
1 'polypeptide(L)'
;MRRVMLRLVRRTCNENLQSKIWSGTMSDYEQSVNDHYSQTDFSSKILKALLDAGKDVDSLTQEDLSSFDQFHSGGLGATKELASLAGLFEGMQVLDIGSGIGGPARMLASEYGCQVTGIDLTEEFCLAAEMLTARLGLTDKVRFQCGNALDLPFDDEAFDLVWMQNSSMNIPDKDRLYSEVRRVLRPKGRLATQDVLSGLITPLHYPVMWADNPSVNSMITAIELQHLLTSLGFKEVAWHDVTELAIKVQRDRMAAMEAEQPAPLGLGVIVSADLSTKGTNALRNNEEGRTVVVTSVFERG
;
A
#
# COMPACT_ATOMS: atom_id res chain seq x y z
N MET A 1 -23.86 25.85 3.32
CA MET A 1 -22.58 25.17 3.34
C MET A 1 -22.64 23.72 2.77
N ARG A 2 -23.54 22.80 3.19
CA ARG A 2 -23.59 21.40 2.65
C ARG A 2 -23.74 21.28 1.11
N ARG A 3 -24.48 22.19 0.43
CA ARG A 3 -24.66 22.13 -1.04
C ARG A 3 -23.47 22.66 -1.84
N VAL A 4 -22.58 23.42 -1.23
CA VAL A 4 -21.35 23.94 -1.87
C VAL A 4 -20.24 22.90 -1.83
N MET A 5 -20.10 22.14 -0.72
CA MET A 5 -19.13 21.04 -0.61
C MET A 5 -19.37 19.93 -1.65
N LEU A 6 -20.63 19.50 -1.85
CA LEU A 6 -20.98 18.48 -2.85
C LEU A 6 -20.77 18.95 -4.31
N ARG A 7 -20.75 20.26 -4.57
CA ARG A 7 -20.45 20.81 -5.90
C ARG A 7 -18.95 20.96 -6.16
N LEU A 8 -18.11 21.15 -5.13
CA LEU A 8 -16.66 21.21 -5.27
C LEU A 8 -16.07 19.81 -5.54
N VAL A 9 -16.54 18.78 -4.86
CA VAL A 9 -16.11 17.39 -5.12
C VAL A 9 -16.47 16.95 -6.55
N ARG A 10 -17.58 17.43 -7.14
CA ARG A 10 -17.99 17.11 -8.52
C ARG A 10 -17.36 17.98 -9.61
N ARG A 11 -16.74 19.11 -9.29
CA ARG A 11 -16.16 20.03 -10.29
C ARG A 11 -14.66 19.81 -10.56
N THR A 12 -13.95 19.05 -9.74
CA THR A 12 -12.54 18.72 -9.97
C THR A 12 -12.33 17.35 -10.62
N CYS A 13 -13.37 16.51 -10.73
CA CYS A 13 -13.33 15.35 -11.62
C CYS A 13 -13.55 15.82 -13.06
N ASN A 14 -12.48 15.89 -13.81
CA ASN A 14 -12.45 16.23 -15.22
C ASN A 14 -13.27 15.17 -15.98
N GLU A 15 -14.32 15.59 -16.71
CA GLU A 15 -15.25 14.72 -17.45
C GLU A 15 -14.60 13.89 -18.58
N ASN A 16 -13.28 13.95 -18.74
CA ASN A 16 -12.50 13.20 -19.73
C ASN A 16 -11.68 12.03 -19.18
N LEU A 17 -11.71 11.77 -17.88
CA LEU A 17 -11.21 10.55 -17.29
C LEU A 17 -12.41 9.65 -16.94
N GLN A 18 -13.01 9.03 -17.96
CA GLN A 18 -13.66 7.74 -17.73
C GLN A 18 -12.56 6.81 -17.22
N SER A 19 -12.36 6.80 -15.90
CA SER A 19 -11.73 5.67 -15.24
C SER A 19 -12.41 4.45 -15.84
N LYS A 20 -11.66 3.57 -16.50
CA LYS A 20 -12.15 2.24 -16.82
C LYS A 20 -12.43 1.61 -15.46
N ILE A 21 -13.67 1.75 -15.01
CA ILE A 21 -14.14 1.03 -13.82
C ILE A 21 -13.89 -0.43 -14.16
N TRP A 22 -13.07 -1.10 -13.37
CA TRP A 22 -12.90 -2.53 -13.49
C TRP A 22 -14.28 -3.18 -13.40
N SER A 23 -14.71 -3.80 -14.49
CA SER A 23 -16.05 -4.40 -14.63
C SER A 23 -16.03 -5.91 -14.36
N GLY A 24 -14.92 -6.43 -13.82
CA GLY A 24 -14.80 -7.83 -13.43
C GLY A 24 -15.67 -8.14 -12.21
N THR A 25 -16.14 -9.39 -12.14
CA THR A 25 -16.85 -9.90 -10.98
C THR A 25 -15.82 -10.33 -9.95
N MET A 26 -15.85 -9.75 -8.75
CA MET A 26 -15.00 -10.19 -7.63
C MET A 26 -15.39 -11.62 -7.23
N SER A 27 -14.41 -12.44 -6.89
CA SER A 27 -14.62 -13.70 -6.18
C SER A 27 -15.07 -13.40 -4.74
N ASP A 28 -15.65 -14.39 -4.05
CA ASP A 28 -16.07 -14.25 -2.65
C ASP A 28 -14.89 -13.84 -1.75
N TYR A 29 -13.68 -14.32 -2.05
CA TYR A 29 -12.47 -13.94 -1.32
C TYR A 29 -12.10 -12.47 -1.55
N GLU A 30 -12.06 -12.03 -2.80
CA GLU A 30 -11.77 -10.63 -3.16
C GLU A 30 -12.81 -9.68 -2.56
N GLN A 31 -14.08 -10.08 -2.55
CA GLN A 31 -15.13 -9.32 -1.88
C GLN A 31 -14.86 -9.20 -0.37
N SER A 32 -14.44 -10.28 0.28
CA SER A 32 -14.09 -10.27 1.71
C SER A 32 -12.89 -9.38 2.01
N VAL A 33 -11.89 -9.33 1.14
CA VAL A 33 -10.75 -8.41 1.25
C VAL A 33 -11.22 -6.97 1.05
N ASN A 34 -12.01 -6.70 0.02
CA ASN A 34 -12.56 -5.38 -0.24
C ASN A 34 -13.41 -4.88 0.94
N ASP A 35 -14.28 -5.72 1.50
CA ASP A 35 -15.13 -5.38 2.66
C ASP A 35 -14.30 -5.07 3.92
N HIS A 36 -13.13 -5.70 4.09
CA HIS A 36 -12.21 -5.41 5.19
C HIS A 36 -11.66 -3.98 5.13
N TYR A 37 -11.39 -3.47 3.92
CA TYR A 37 -10.78 -2.16 3.72
C TYR A 37 -11.78 -1.05 3.37
N SER A 38 -12.95 -1.37 2.81
CA SER A 38 -13.94 -0.38 2.36
C SER A 38 -14.53 0.43 3.51
N GLN A 39 -14.66 1.73 3.29
CA GLN A 39 -15.27 2.67 4.23
C GLN A 39 -16.14 3.69 3.51
N THR A 40 -17.41 3.75 3.85
CA THR A 40 -18.32 4.77 3.29
C THR A 40 -17.81 6.20 3.56
N ASP A 41 -17.87 7.06 2.55
CA ASP A 41 -17.44 8.47 2.62
C ASP A 41 -15.97 8.66 3.06
N PHE A 42 -15.09 7.73 2.68
CA PHE A 42 -13.70 7.67 3.16
C PHE A 42 -12.91 8.96 2.85
N SER A 43 -12.98 9.49 1.62
CA SER A 43 -12.34 10.76 1.26
C SER A 43 -12.79 11.93 2.13
N SER A 44 -14.11 11.99 2.47
CA SER A 44 -14.64 13.02 3.35
C SER A 44 -14.15 12.87 4.79
N LYS A 45 -13.96 11.64 5.28
CA LYS A 45 -13.39 11.38 6.60
C LYS A 45 -11.94 11.87 6.68
N ILE A 46 -11.13 11.59 5.64
CA ILE A 46 -9.74 12.07 5.56
C ILE A 46 -9.70 13.60 5.60
N LEU A 47 -10.50 14.27 4.76
CA LEU A 47 -10.55 15.75 4.73
C LEU A 47 -10.97 16.32 6.10
N LYS A 48 -11.96 15.70 6.74
CA LYS A 48 -12.39 16.12 8.07
C LYS A 48 -11.28 15.96 9.09
N ALA A 49 -10.56 14.84 9.09
CA ALA A 49 -9.45 14.60 10.02
C ALA A 49 -8.32 15.62 9.83
N LEU A 50 -8.00 15.97 8.57
CA LEU A 50 -7.01 17.02 8.25
C LEU A 50 -7.46 18.38 8.78
N LEU A 51 -8.71 18.77 8.58
CA LEU A 51 -9.27 20.03 9.09
C LEU A 51 -9.30 20.06 10.63
N ASP A 52 -9.71 18.97 11.28
CA ASP A 52 -9.72 18.83 12.74
C ASP A 52 -8.30 18.94 13.33
N ALA A 53 -7.28 18.54 12.56
CA ALA A 53 -5.85 18.71 12.90
C ALA A 53 -5.30 20.13 12.58
N GLY A 54 -6.15 21.04 12.10
CA GLY A 54 -5.75 22.41 11.75
C GLY A 54 -4.96 22.53 10.45
N LYS A 55 -5.01 21.51 9.56
CA LYS A 55 -4.34 21.57 8.27
C LYS A 55 -5.17 22.34 7.24
N ASP A 56 -4.48 23.10 6.38
CA ASP A 56 -5.10 23.76 5.24
C ASP A 56 -5.22 22.74 4.10
N VAL A 57 -6.44 22.24 3.87
CA VAL A 57 -6.70 21.21 2.86
C VAL A 57 -6.50 21.68 1.41
N ASP A 58 -6.37 22.97 1.17
CA ASP A 58 -6.10 23.55 -0.14
C ASP A 58 -4.59 23.81 -0.36
N SER A 59 -3.76 23.60 0.67
CA SER A 59 -2.29 23.79 0.64
C SER A 59 -1.56 22.70 1.43
N LEU A 60 -1.91 21.43 1.16
CA LEU A 60 -1.29 20.28 1.82
C LEU A 60 0.15 20.05 1.34
N THR A 61 0.96 19.53 2.24
CA THR A 61 2.31 19.03 1.97
C THR A 61 2.37 17.51 2.13
N GLN A 62 3.41 16.88 1.58
CA GLN A 62 3.66 15.44 1.80
C GLN A 62 3.81 15.10 3.29
N GLU A 63 4.42 16.01 4.07
CA GLU A 63 4.61 15.84 5.52
C GLU A 63 3.28 15.79 6.27
N ASP A 64 2.29 16.59 5.86
CA ASP A 64 0.95 16.59 6.47
C ASP A 64 0.24 15.24 6.34
N LEU A 65 0.57 14.46 5.31
CA LEU A 65 -0.04 13.15 5.04
C LEU A 65 0.76 11.98 5.61
N SER A 66 2.07 12.12 5.81
CA SER A 66 2.99 11.01 6.10
C SER A 66 2.68 10.24 7.38
N SER A 67 1.92 10.83 8.32
CA SER A 67 1.49 10.18 9.56
C SER A 67 0.44 9.08 9.36
N PHE A 68 -0.28 9.09 8.23
CA PHE A 68 -1.35 8.12 7.95
C PHE A 68 -1.33 7.53 6.54
N ASP A 69 -0.67 8.16 5.55
CA ASP A 69 -0.69 7.69 4.15
C ASP A 69 0.35 6.59 3.84
N GLN A 70 1.19 6.26 4.82
CA GLN A 70 2.18 5.18 4.75
C GLN A 70 1.66 3.96 5.55
N PHE A 71 0.60 3.34 5.03
CA PHE A 71 -0.10 2.25 5.71
C PHE A 71 0.57 0.89 5.48
N HIS A 72 1.80 0.75 5.95
CA HIS A 72 2.58 -0.49 5.93
C HIS A 72 3.56 -0.52 7.10
N SER A 73 4.23 -1.65 7.29
CA SER A 73 5.23 -1.85 8.36
C SER A 73 6.39 -0.87 8.19
N GLY A 74 6.70 -0.13 9.25
CA GLY A 74 7.81 0.83 9.26
C GLY A 74 7.52 2.22 8.68
N GLY A 75 6.34 2.44 8.06
CA GLY A 75 5.92 3.75 7.55
C GLY A 75 6.94 4.37 6.56
N LEU A 76 6.99 5.70 6.48
CA LEU A 76 7.84 6.43 5.53
C LEU A 76 9.32 6.00 5.55
N GLY A 77 9.84 5.60 6.72
CA GLY A 77 11.21 5.12 6.84
C GLY A 77 11.46 3.87 6.01
N ALA A 78 10.53 2.91 6.06
CA ALA A 78 10.62 1.68 5.28
C ALA A 78 10.44 1.92 3.77
N THR A 79 9.58 2.87 3.36
CA THR A 79 9.47 3.28 1.95
C THR A 79 10.80 3.86 1.46
N LYS A 80 11.46 4.70 2.23
CA LYS A 80 12.78 5.28 1.87
C LYS A 80 13.89 4.22 1.82
N GLU A 81 13.87 3.24 2.72
CA GLU A 81 14.80 2.12 2.70
C GLU A 81 14.62 1.29 1.42
N LEU A 82 13.40 0.86 1.11
CA LEU A 82 13.11 0.11 -0.11
C LEU A 82 13.47 0.92 -1.37
N ALA A 83 13.20 2.23 -1.39
CA ALA A 83 13.56 3.13 -2.48
C ALA A 83 15.09 3.17 -2.73
N SER A 84 15.89 3.14 -1.66
CA SER A 84 17.35 3.10 -1.77
C SER A 84 17.90 1.84 -2.44
N LEU A 85 17.16 0.72 -2.35
CA LEU A 85 17.52 -0.58 -2.92
C LEU A 85 16.98 -0.74 -4.36
N ALA A 86 15.86 -0.08 -4.69
CA ALA A 86 15.14 -0.26 -5.94
C ALA A 86 15.90 0.24 -7.18
N GLY A 87 16.87 1.16 -7.02
CA GLY A 87 17.65 1.73 -8.13
C GLY A 87 16.84 2.73 -8.96
N LEU A 88 16.15 3.63 -8.28
CA LEU A 88 15.25 4.63 -8.88
C LEU A 88 16.01 5.64 -9.73
N PHE A 89 15.35 6.14 -10.78
CA PHE A 89 15.83 7.24 -11.62
C PHE A 89 14.66 8.14 -12.08
N GLU A 90 14.96 9.38 -12.43
CA GLU A 90 13.97 10.35 -12.89
C GLU A 90 13.26 9.86 -14.18
N GLY A 91 11.94 9.97 -14.21
CA GLY A 91 11.09 9.51 -15.33
C GLY A 91 10.81 8.01 -15.35
N MET A 92 11.32 7.22 -14.37
CA MET A 92 11.05 5.79 -14.24
C MET A 92 9.56 5.50 -14.22
N GLN A 93 9.10 4.54 -15.04
CA GLN A 93 7.70 4.09 -15.05
C GLN A 93 7.48 3.05 -13.96
N VAL A 94 6.71 3.40 -12.94
CA VAL A 94 6.47 2.58 -11.76
C VAL A 94 5.01 2.16 -11.68
N LEU A 95 4.76 0.87 -11.43
CA LEU A 95 3.45 0.35 -11.03
C LEU A 95 3.48 0.06 -9.52
N ASP A 96 2.60 0.71 -8.75
CA ASP A 96 2.41 0.47 -7.31
C ASP A 96 1.18 -0.41 -7.11
N ILE A 97 1.39 -1.70 -6.77
CA ILE A 97 0.32 -2.70 -6.59
C ILE A 97 -0.10 -2.76 -5.12
N GLY A 98 -1.40 -2.57 -4.88
CA GLY A 98 -1.94 -2.38 -3.54
C GLY A 98 -1.58 -0.98 -3.02
N SER A 99 -1.76 0.02 -3.89
CA SER A 99 -1.29 1.40 -3.65
C SER A 99 -2.00 2.10 -2.48
N GLY A 100 -3.10 1.53 -1.97
CA GLY A 100 -3.88 2.12 -0.90
C GLY A 100 -4.27 3.56 -1.22
N ILE A 101 -4.02 4.48 -0.30
CA ILE A 101 -4.28 5.91 -0.52
C ILE A 101 -3.10 6.68 -1.13
N GLY A 102 -2.11 5.97 -1.68
CA GLY A 102 -1.08 6.51 -2.56
C GLY A 102 0.13 7.18 -1.89
N GLY A 103 0.39 6.93 -0.62
CA GLY A 103 1.54 7.51 0.09
C GLY A 103 2.89 7.21 -0.58
N PRO A 104 3.26 5.93 -0.76
CA PRO A 104 4.49 5.55 -1.48
C PRO A 104 4.53 6.11 -2.90
N ALA A 105 3.44 5.99 -3.67
CA ALA A 105 3.38 6.50 -5.04
C ALA A 105 3.73 8.00 -5.14
N ARG A 106 3.16 8.82 -4.25
CA ARG A 106 3.45 10.26 -4.20
C ARG A 106 4.88 10.54 -3.79
N MET A 107 5.43 9.78 -2.85
CA MET A 107 6.83 9.92 -2.43
C MET A 107 7.80 9.60 -3.58
N LEU A 108 7.57 8.50 -4.30
CA LEU A 108 8.37 8.12 -5.47
C LEU A 108 8.34 9.19 -6.56
N ALA A 109 7.18 9.80 -6.80
CA ALA A 109 7.03 10.87 -7.78
C ALA A 109 7.69 12.18 -7.34
N SER A 110 7.55 12.59 -6.07
CA SER A 110 8.02 13.87 -5.58
C SER A 110 9.52 13.87 -5.26
N GLU A 111 10.04 12.81 -4.64
CA GLU A 111 11.44 12.74 -4.20
C GLU A 111 12.38 12.19 -5.30
N TYR A 112 11.89 11.29 -6.18
CA TYR A 112 12.71 10.62 -7.19
C TYR A 112 12.32 10.95 -8.64
N GLY A 113 11.25 11.73 -8.84
CA GLY A 113 10.83 12.14 -10.19
C GLY A 113 10.19 11.01 -11.01
N CYS A 114 9.75 9.92 -10.38
CA CYS A 114 9.10 8.80 -11.06
C CYS A 114 7.73 9.18 -11.64
N GLN A 115 7.31 8.46 -12.68
CA GLN A 115 5.95 8.44 -13.20
C GLN A 115 5.25 7.21 -12.63
N VAL A 116 4.27 7.40 -11.74
CA VAL A 116 3.70 6.29 -10.96
C VAL A 116 2.25 6.06 -11.33
N THR A 117 1.92 4.78 -11.58
CA THR A 117 0.55 4.30 -11.67
C THR A 117 0.27 3.41 -10.46
N GLY A 118 -0.66 3.81 -9.59
CA GLY A 118 -1.14 2.97 -8.50
C GLY A 118 -2.34 2.12 -8.95
N ILE A 119 -2.42 0.90 -8.48
CA ILE A 119 -3.59 0.03 -8.63
C ILE A 119 -3.98 -0.54 -7.27
N ASP A 120 -5.27 -0.49 -6.94
CA ASP A 120 -5.82 -1.06 -5.72
C ASP A 120 -7.18 -1.70 -6.00
N LEU A 121 -7.55 -2.72 -5.23
CA LEU A 121 -8.84 -3.40 -5.36
C LEU A 121 -9.98 -2.56 -4.79
N THR A 122 -9.69 -1.69 -3.81
CA THR A 122 -10.65 -0.88 -3.07
C THR A 122 -10.87 0.46 -3.75
N GLU A 123 -12.06 0.67 -4.33
CA GLU A 123 -12.40 1.90 -5.07
C GLU A 123 -12.28 3.15 -4.20
N GLU A 124 -12.71 3.09 -2.94
CA GLU A 124 -12.63 4.22 -2.01
C GLU A 124 -11.18 4.63 -1.72
N PHE A 125 -10.24 3.69 -1.74
CA PHE A 125 -8.81 3.99 -1.62
C PHE A 125 -8.29 4.70 -2.86
N CYS A 126 -8.64 4.23 -4.06
CA CYS A 126 -8.27 4.89 -5.31
C CYS A 126 -8.79 6.33 -5.37
N LEU A 127 -10.07 6.55 -5.02
CA LEU A 127 -10.68 7.88 -4.99
C LEU A 127 -10.01 8.81 -3.96
N ALA A 128 -9.65 8.28 -2.79
CA ALA A 128 -8.92 9.04 -1.77
C ALA A 128 -7.49 9.37 -2.25
N ALA A 129 -6.81 8.42 -2.88
CA ALA A 129 -5.48 8.60 -3.45
C ALA A 129 -5.46 9.70 -4.53
N GLU A 130 -6.42 9.68 -5.45
CA GLU A 130 -6.59 10.73 -6.47
C GLU A 130 -6.84 12.10 -5.86
N MET A 131 -7.76 12.18 -4.89
CA MET A 131 -8.09 13.41 -4.18
C MET A 131 -6.88 14.02 -3.47
N LEU A 132 -6.08 13.21 -2.75
CA LEU A 132 -4.89 13.66 -2.06
C LEU A 132 -3.78 14.06 -3.05
N THR A 133 -3.61 13.31 -4.13
CA THR A 133 -2.62 13.60 -5.17
C THR A 133 -2.92 14.92 -5.90
N ALA A 134 -4.19 15.20 -6.19
CA ALA A 134 -4.60 16.47 -6.78
C ALA A 134 -4.30 17.66 -5.85
N ARG A 135 -4.49 17.50 -4.53
CA ARG A 135 -4.20 18.56 -3.54
C ARG A 135 -2.70 18.84 -3.38
N LEU A 136 -1.86 17.85 -3.68
CA LEU A 136 -0.40 18.01 -3.70
C LEU A 136 0.15 18.48 -5.06
N GLY A 137 -0.73 18.69 -6.07
CA GLY A 137 -0.30 19.11 -7.41
C GLY A 137 0.53 18.07 -8.16
N LEU A 138 0.32 16.76 -7.90
CA LEU A 138 1.11 15.66 -8.46
C LEU A 138 0.37 14.87 -9.56
N THR A 139 -0.75 15.37 -10.07
CA THR A 139 -1.62 14.66 -11.04
C THR A 139 -0.98 14.42 -12.41
N ASP A 140 0.06 15.15 -12.76
CA ASP A 140 0.88 14.96 -13.95
C ASP A 140 1.90 13.82 -13.81
N LYS A 141 2.20 13.38 -12.58
CA LYS A 141 3.17 12.33 -12.29
C LYS A 141 2.58 11.06 -11.69
N VAL A 142 1.42 11.18 -11.01
CA VAL A 142 0.79 10.07 -10.28
C VAL A 142 -0.66 9.94 -10.68
N ARG A 143 -1.07 8.73 -11.03
CA ARG A 143 -2.45 8.36 -11.32
C ARG A 143 -2.81 7.07 -10.61
N PHE A 144 -4.11 6.86 -10.35
CA PHE A 144 -4.60 5.64 -9.71
C PHE A 144 -5.68 4.99 -10.56
N GLN A 145 -5.83 3.69 -10.40
CA GLN A 145 -6.84 2.89 -11.07
C GLN A 145 -7.34 1.81 -10.11
N CYS A 146 -8.67 1.66 -9.99
CA CYS A 146 -9.25 0.51 -9.30
C CYS A 146 -9.08 -0.73 -10.20
N GLY A 147 -8.59 -1.83 -9.62
CA GLY A 147 -8.36 -3.05 -10.38
C GLY A 147 -7.78 -4.19 -9.57
N ASN A 148 -7.75 -5.37 -10.18
CA ASN A 148 -7.26 -6.60 -9.58
C ASN A 148 -5.81 -6.87 -9.99
N ALA A 149 -4.94 -7.11 -9.01
CA ALA A 149 -3.54 -7.47 -9.24
C ALA A 149 -3.37 -8.83 -9.95
N LEU A 150 -4.40 -9.68 -9.95
CA LEU A 150 -4.43 -10.96 -10.67
C LEU A 150 -4.78 -10.84 -12.16
N ASP A 151 -5.19 -9.64 -12.60
CA ASP A 151 -5.54 -9.35 -13.99
C ASP A 151 -5.24 -7.87 -14.29
N LEU A 152 -3.95 -7.55 -14.38
CA LEU A 152 -3.47 -6.17 -14.52
C LEU A 152 -3.85 -5.60 -15.89
N PRO A 153 -4.58 -4.47 -15.94
CA PRO A 153 -5.08 -3.87 -17.19
C PRO A 153 -4.00 -3.06 -17.93
N PHE A 154 -2.77 -3.55 -17.94
CA PHE A 154 -1.61 -2.92 -18.56
C PHE A 154 -0.97 -3.83 -19.59
N ASP A 155 -0.35 -3.22 -20.60
CA ASP A 155 0.40 -3.95 -21.62
C ASP A 155 1.62 -4.67 -21.03
N ASP A 156 2.10 -5.68 -21.74
CA ASP A 156 3.36 -6.35 -21.44
C ASP A 156 4.50 -5.31 -21.48
N GLU A 157 5.47 -5.46 -20.58
CA GLU A 157 6.69 -4.64 -20.55
C GLU A 157 6.45 -3.12 -20.49
N ALA A 158 5.38 -2.72 -19.80
CA ALA A 158 5.01 -1.31 -19.64
C ALA A 158 5.84 -0.57 -18.58
N PHE A 159 6.34 -1.28 -17.56
CA PHE A 159 6.94 -0.68 -16.38
C PHE A 159 8.42 -1.05 -16.20
N ASP A 160 9.20 -0.11 -15.66
CA ASP A 160 10.58 -0.33 -15.27
C ASP A 160 10.66 -0.94 -13.86
N LEU A 161 9.68 -0.62 -13.01
CA LEU A 161 9.59 -1.07 -11.64
C LEU A 161 8.15 -1.44 -11.29
N VAL A 162 7.97 -2.55 -10.60
CA VAL A 162 6.77 -2.85 -9.81
C VAL A 162 7.13 -2.67 -8.35
N TRP A 163 6.30 -1.90 -7.66
CA TRP A 163 6.39 -1.62 -6.24
C TRP A 163 5.25 -2.29 -5.50
N MET A 164 5.53 -2.94 -4.37
CA MET A 164 4.52 -3.57 -3.52
C MET A 164 4.91 -3.45 -2.06
N GLN A 165 4.07 -2.85 -1.23
CA GLN A 165 4.29 -2.79 0.21
C GLN A 165 3.07 -3.27 0.99
N ASN A 166 3.21 -4.36 1.74
CA ASN A 166 2.17 -4.96 2.58
C ASN A 166 0.84 -5.19 1.83
N SER A 167 0.91 -5.76 0.63
CA SER A 167 -0.26 -6.06 -0.19
C SER A 167 -0.39 -7.55 -0.53
N SER A 168 0.72 -8.27 -0.66
CA SER A 168 0.68 -9.67 -1.11
C SER A 168 -0.02 -10.60 -0.12
N MET A 169 -0.02 -10.31 1.18
CA MET A 169 -0.63 -11.14 2.21
C MET A 169 -2.14 -11.34 2.05
N ASN A 170 -2.81 -10.48 1.30
CA ASN A 170 -4.24 -10.60 0.98
C ASN A 170 -4.52 -11.17 -0.42
N ILE A 171 -3.51 -11.64 -1.15
CA ILE A 171 -3.67 -12.16 -2.52
C ILE A 171 -3.36 -13.66 -2.51
N PRO A 172 -4.37 -14.56 -2.66
CA PRO A 172 -4.15 -15.99 -2.49
C PRO A 172 -3.38 -16.63 -3.62
N ASP A 173 -3.64 -16.25 -4.87
CA ASP A 173 -2.98 -16.80 -6.06
C ASP A 173 -1.64 -16.09 -6.31
N LYS A 174 -0.59 -16.55 -5.62
CA LYS A 174 0.76 -15.99 -5.76
C LYS A 174 1.37 -16.24 -7.14
N ASP A 175 1.10 -17.40 -7.73
CA ASP A 175 1.59 -17.74 -9.07
C ASP A 175 1.04 -16.76 -10.10
N ARG A 176 -0.26 -16.49 -10.05
CA ARG A 176 -0.90 -15.52 -10.95
C ARG A 176 -0.42 -14.11 -10.69
N LEU A 177 -0.36 -13.69 -9.42
CA LEU A 177 0.13 -12.36 -9.02
C LEU A 177 1.53 -12.08 -9.60
N TYR A 178 2.49 -12.95 -9.30
CA TYR A 178 3.87 -12.71 -9.73
C TYR A 178 4.11 -13.00 -11.21
N SER A 179 3.25 -13.80 -11.86
CA SER A 179 3.22 -13.91 -13.33
C SER A 179 2.77 -12.60 -13.98
N GLU A 180 1.74 -11.92 -13.44
CA GLU A 180 1.31 -10.60 -13.91
C GLU A 180 2.38 -9.54 -13.66
N VAL A 181 2.99 -9.54 -12.46
CA VAL A 181 4.14 -8.67 -12.15
C VAL A 181 5.25 -8.85 -13.18
N ARG A 182 5.60 -10.10 -13.51
CA ARG A 182 6.62 -10.40 -14.52
C ARG A 182 6.21 -9.94 -15.90
N ARG A 183 4.95 -10.12 -16.28
CA ARG A 183 4.42 -9.75 -17.59
C ARG A 183 4.56 -8.25 -17.85
N VAL A 184 4.14 -7.43 -16.88
CA VAL A 184 4.12 -5.96 -17.02
C VAL A 184 5.49 -5.31 -16.85
N LEU A 185 6.46 -5.98 -16.22
CA LEU A 185 7.83 -5.49 -16.11
C LEU A 185 8.58 -5.61 -17.43
N ARG A 186 9.35 -4.61 -17.79
CA ARG A 186 10.33 -4.67 -18.89
C ARG A 186 11.42 -5.70 -18.61
N PRO A 187 12.11 -6.22 -19.63
CA PRO A 187 13.35 -6.98 -19.41
C PRO A 187 14.33 -6.19 -18.55
N LYS A 188 14.88 -6.82 -17.51
CA LYS A 188 15.69 -6.20 -16.45
C LYS A 188 14.96 -5.16 -15.58
N GLY A 189 13.65 -5.03 -15.73
CA GLY A 189 12.82 -4.30 -14.79
C GLY A 189 12.81 -4.99 -13.43
N ARG A 190 12.48 -4.26 -12.38
CA ARG A 190 12.61 -4.73 -11.00
C ARG A 190 11.26 -4.87 -10.32
N LEU A 191 11.17 -5.84 -9.42
CA LEU A 191 10.15 -5.93 -8.38
C LEU A 191 10.82 -5.47 -7.07
N ALA A 192 10.32 -4.39 -6.47
CA ALA A 192 10.70 -3.95 -5.13
C ALA A 192 9.52 -4.20 -4.19
N THR A 193 9.73 -5.00 -3.15
CA THR A 193 8.65 -5.37 -2.23
C THR A 193 9.09 -5.31 -0.78
N GLN A 194 8.16 -4.91 0.08
CA GLN A 194 8.24 -5.11 1.52
C GLN A 194 6.95 -5.79 1.95
N ASP A 195 7.05 -6.97 2.53
CA ASP A 195 5.88 -7.74 2.93
C ASP A 195 6.04 -8.37 4.32
N VAL A 196 4.89 -8.62 4.94
CA VAL A 196 4.76 -9.50 6.10
C VAL A 196 4.56 -10.92 5.58
N LEU A 197 5.47 -11.79 5.92
CA LEU A 197 5.48 -13.19 5.51
C LEU A 197 5.21 -14.10 6.72
N SER A 198 4.78 -15.33 6.44
CA SER A 198 4.57 -16.34 7.47
C SER A 198 5.89 -16.73 8.12
N GLY A 199 5.92 -16.69 9.45
CA GLY A 199 7.00 -17.23 10.24
C GLY A 199 6.86 -18.74 10.49
N LEU A 200 7.69 -19.27 11.39
CA LEU A 200 7.72 -20.70 11.70
C LEU A 200 6.68 -21.13 12.75
N ILE A 201 6.13 -20.17 13.48
CA ILE A 201 5.18 -20.41 14.58
C ILE A 201 3.75 -20.12 14.11
N THR A 202 2.83 -21.03 14.34
CA THR A 202 1.40 -20.90 14.01
C THR A 202 0.53 -21.29 15.20
N PRO A 203 -0.75 -20.87 15.25
CA PRO A 203 -1.44 -19.90 14.42
C PRO A 203 -1.04 -18.45 14.73
N LEU A 204 -1.46 -17.50 13.88
CA LEU A 204 -1.35 -16.07 14.17
C LEU A 204 -2.32 -15.64 15.27
N HIS A 205 -1.98 -14.56 15.96
CA HIS A 205 -2.91 -13.79 16.78
C HIS A 205 -3.69 -12.82 15.90
N TYR A 206 -5.00 -12.89 15.92
CA TYR A 206 -5.94 -12.02 15.22
C TYR A 206 -6.73 -11.14 16.19
N PRO A 207 -7.30 -9.98 15.75
CA PRO A 207 -7.15 -9.38 14.43
C PRO A 207 -5.77 -8.78 14.22
N VAL A 208 -5.35 -8.65 12.94
CA VAL A 208 -4.16 -7.91 12.51
C VAL A 208 -4.54 -6.83 11.48
N MET A 209 -3.60 -5.98 11.08
CA MET A 209 -3.89 -4.84 10.19
C MET A 209 -4.54 -5.26 8.87
N TRP A 210 -4.14 -6.41 8.30
CA TRP A 210 -4.60 -6.90 7.00
C TRP A 210 -5.68 -7.99 7.08
N ALA A 211 -6.03 -8.45 8.29
CA ALA A 211 -7.01 -9.53 8.45
C ALA A 211 -7.64 -9.53 9.85
N ASP A 212 -8.96 -9.56 9.92
CA ASP A 212 -9.67 -9.72 11.18
C ASP A 212 -9.66 -11.18 11.68
N ASN A 213 -9.50 -12.13 10.76
CA ASN A 213 -9.47 -13.56 11.01
C ASN A 213 -8.69 -14.28 9.88
N PRO A 214 -8.47 -15.61 9.97
CA PRO A 214 -7.68 -16.36 8.98
C PRO A 214 -8.23 -16.36 7.54
N SER A 215 -9.52 -16.05 7.32
CA SER A 215 -10.17 -16.25 6.02
C SER A 215 -9.65 -15.32 4.91
N VAL A 216 -9.10 -14.17 5.28
CA VAL A 216 -8.53 -13.18 4.35
C VAL A 216 -7.01 -13.07 4.46
N ASN A 217 -6.36 -14.05 5.08
CA ASN A 217 -4.91 -14.13 5.22
C ASN A 217 -4.32 -15.19 4.29
N SER A 218 -3.45 -14.79 3.40
CA SER A 218 -2.81 -15.63 2.38
C SER A 218 -1.29 -15.50 2.38
N MET A 219 -0.69 -15.29 3.56
CA MET A 219 0.77 -15.22 3.68
C MET A 219 1.43 -16.53 3.27
N ILE A 220 2.60 -16.41 2.65
CA ILE A 220 3.52 -17.51 2.39
C ILE A 220 4.81 -17.27 3.18
N THR A 221 5.64 -18.29 3.31
CA THR A 221 6.95 -18.17 3.95
C THR A 221 7.97 -17.47 3.04
N ALA A 222 9.06 -16.97 3.63
CA ALA A 222 10.17 -16.38 2.90
C ALA A 222 10.77 -17.35 1.85
N ILE A 223 10.90 -18.62 2.20
CA ILE A 223 11.44 -19.66 1.30
C ILE A 223 10.49 -19.89 0.12
N GLU A 224 9.17 -19.96 0.36
CA GLU A 224 8.19 -20.13 -0.71
C GLU A 224 8.21 -18.94 -1.67
N LEU A 225 8.29 -17.70 -1.16
CA LEU A 225 8.38 -16.50 -1.99
C LEU A 225 9.65 -16.51 -2.86
N GLN A 226 10.81 -16.80 -2.30
CA GLN A 226 12.07 -16.87 -3.04
C GLN A 226 12.05 -17.96 -4.11
N HIS A 227 11.53 -19.15 -3.80
CA HIS A 227 11.39 -20.23 -4.77
C HIS A 227 10.45 -19.86 -5.91
N LEU A 228 9.30 -19.26 -5.60
CA LEU A 228 8.34 -18.85 -6.60
C LEU A 228 8.94 -17.80 -7.55
N LEU A 229 9.51 -16.73 -7.02
CA LEU A 229 10.11 -15.68 -7.85
C LEU A 229 11.26 -16.22 -8.71
N THR A 230 12.10 -17.08 -8.14
CA THR A 230 13.18 -17.74 -8.91
C THR A 230 12.62 -18.62 -10.04
N SER A 231 11.56 -19.40 -9.78
CA SER A 231 10.92 -20.26 -10.77
C SER A 231 10.31 -19.46 -11.93
N LEU A 232 9.85 -18.25 -11.65
CA LEU A 232 9.35 -17.29 -12.64
C LEU A 232 10.47 -16.53 -13.37
N GLY A 233 11.75 -16.83 -13.10
CA GLY A 233 12.90 -16.24 -13.78
C GLY A 233 13.34 -14.89 -13.22
N PHE A 234 12.92 -14.53 -12.01
CA PHE A 234 13.48 -13.40 -11.30
C PHE A 234 14.84 -13.77 -10.67
N LYS A 235 15.73 -12.77 -10.58
CA LYS A 235 17.00 -12.86 -9.87
C LYS A 235 16.96 -11.96 -8.65
N GLU A 236 17.31 -12.49 -7.49
CA GLU A 236 17.43 -11.72 -6.26
C GLU A 236 18.56 -10.68 -6.39
N VAL A 237 18.24 -9.42 -6.09
CA VAL A 237 19.18 -8.29 -6.05
C VAL A 237 19.47 -7.91 -4.59
N ALA A 238 18.44 -7.89 -3.75
CA ALA A 238 18.54 -7.62 -2.33
C ALA A 238 17.47 -8.41 -1.56
N TRP A 239 17.85 -8.89 -0.37
CA TRP A 239 16.93 -9.56 0.56
C TRP A 239 17.34 -9.21 1.99
N HIS A 240 16.48 -8.46 2.69
CA HIS A 240 16.73 -8.02 4.05
C HIS A 240 15.57 -8.45 4.95
N ASP A 241 15.85 -9.27 5.95
CA ASP A 241 14.94 -9.48 7.07
C ASP A 241 15.01 -8.23 7.97
N VAL A 242 13.91 -7.49 8.01
CA VAL A 242 13.78 -6.25 8.78
C VAL A 242 12.83 -6.42 9.98
N THR A 243 12.59 -7.67 10.41
CA THR A 243 11.65 -8.01 11.50
C THR A 243 12.00 -7.27 12.79
N GLU A 244 13.27 -7.29 13.20
CA GLU A 244 13.71 -6.58 14.42
C GLU A 244 13.50 -5.07 14.34
N LEU A 245 13.73 -4.47 13.16
CA LEU A 245 13.45 -3.06 12.93
C LEU A 245 11.95 -2.78 12.99
N ALA A 246 11.12 -3.63 12.40
CA ALA A 246 9.66 -3.51 12.45
C ALA A 246 9.13 -3.62 13.89
N ILE A 247 9.66 -4.55 14.70
CA ILE A 247 9.36 -4.67 16.13
C ILE A 247 9.70 -3.37 16.86
N LYS A 248 10.91 -2.84 16.66
CA LYS A 248 11.34 -1.60 17.31
C LYS A 248 10.42 -0.42 16.94
N VAL A 249 10.17 -0.21 15.65
CA VAL A 249 9.29 0.89 15.17
C VAL A 249 7.89 0.75 15.74
N GLN A 250 7.34 -0.48 15.80
CA GLN A 250 6.00 -0.71 16.34
C GLN A 250 5.94 -0.44 17.85
N ARG A 251 6.96 -0.84 18.63
CA ARG A 251 7.07 -0.53 20.06
C ARG A 251 7.14 0.97 20.30
N ASP A 252 8.00 1.68 19.56
CA ASP A 252 8.17 3.13 19.68
C ASP A 252 6.84 3.86 19.37
N ARG A 253 6.11 3.40 18.34
CA ARG A 253 4.78 3.94 17.98
C ARG A 253 3.75 3.70 19.09
N MET A 254 3.70 2.50 19.67
CA MET A 254 2.75 2.17 20.73
C MET A 254 3.05 3.00 22.00
N ALA A 255 4.32 3.15 22.37
CA ALA A 255 4.73 3.99 23.48
C ALA A 255 4.36 5.47 23.28
N ALA A 256 4.51 5.99 22.08
CA ALA A 256 4.09 7.35 21.73
C ALA A 256 2.56 7.53 21.83
N MET A 257 1.78 6.54 21.41
CA MET A 257 0.32 6.57 21.52
C MET A 257 -0.18 6.54 22.98
N GLU A 258 0.56 5.87 23.87
CA GLU A 258 0.23 5.86 25.30
C GLU A 258 0.60 7.17 26.01
N ALA A 259 1.67 7.86 25.57
CA ALA A 259 2.17 9.07 26.18
C ALA A 259 1.42 10.34 25.77
N GLU A 260 0.83 10.36 24.59
CA GLU A 260 0.13 11.50 24.01
C GLU A 260 -1.37 11.19 23.89
N GLN A 261 -2.22 12.22 24.04
CA GLN A 261 -3.60 12.14 23.57
C GLN A 261 -3.56 11.79 22.08
N PRO A 262 -4.46 10.89 21.58
CA PRO A 262 -4.38 10.43 20.21
C PRO A 262 -4.31 11.62 19.25
N ALA A 263 -3.22 11.69 18.49
CA ALA A 263 -3.05 12.73 17.47
C ALA A 263 -4.25 12.67 16.51
N PRO A 264 -4.81 13.83 16.12
CA PRO A 264 -5.96 13.87 15.18
C PRO A 264 -5.65 13.20 13.85
N LEU A 265 -4.37 13.14 13.47
CA LEU A 265 -3.88 12.46 12.26
C LEU A 265 -3.01 11.26 12.63
N GLY A 266 -3.36 10.10 12.13
CA GLY A 266 -2.63 8.84 12.32
C GLY A 266 -3.37 7.69 11.64
N LEU A 267 -2.89 6.46 11.81
CA LEU A 267 -3.50 5.27 11.18
C LEU A 267 -4.98 5.07 11.52
N GLY A 268 -5.49 5.64 12.61
CA GLY A 268 -6.93 5.63 12.95
C GLY A 268 -7.82 6.33 11.91
N VAL A 269 -7.26 7.13 11.02
CA VAL A 269 -7.99 7.70 9.86
C VAL A 269 -8.31 6.61 8.84
N ILE A 270 -7.40 5.63 8.66
CA ILE A 270 -7.53 4.52 7.70
C ILE A 270 -8.14 3.30 8.34
N VAL A 271 -7.68 2.92 9.54
CA VAL A 271 -8.16 1.74 10.26
C VAL A 271 -9.27 2.18 11.21
N SER A 272 -10.50 1.80 10.90
CA SER A 272 -11.71 2.29 11.59
C SER A 272 -11.98 1.65 12.95
N ALA A 273 -11.49 0.44 13.20
CA ALA A 273 -11.79 -0.31 14.42
C ALA A 273 -10.56 -1.08 14.92
N ASP A 274 -10.49 -1.24 16.24
CA ASP A 274 -9.52 -2.12 16.94
C ASP A 274 -8.04 -1.87 16.62
N LEU A 275 -7.66 -0.63 16.21
CA LEU A 275 -6.29 -0.29 15.84
C LEU A 275 -5.28 -0.71 16.93
N SER A 276 -5.62 -0.50 18.20
CA SER A 276 -4.76 -0.87 19.34
C SER A 276 -4.57 -2.39 19.40
N THR A 277 -5.66 -3.16 19.31
CA THR A 277 -5.62 -4.64 19.32
C THR A 277 -4.85 -5.17 18.12
N LYS A 278 -5.12 -4.63 16.92
CA LYS A 278 -4.42 -5.00 15.69
C LYS A 278 -2.93 -4.72 15.78
N GLY A 279 -2.56 -3.56 16.34
CA GLY A 279 -1.16 -3.20 16.59
C GLY A 279 -0.45 -4.12 17.58
N THR A 280 -1.12 -4.41 18.70
CA THR A 280 -0.60 -5.34 19.73
C THR A 280 -0.40 -6.75 19.15
N ASN A 281 -1.37 -7.27 18.41
CA ASN A 281 -1.26 -8.59 17.80
C ASN A 281 -0.19 -8.64 16.71
N ALA A 282 -0.04 -7.58 15.89
CA ALA A 282 1.02 -7.50 14.89
C ALA A 282 2.42 -7.53 15.55
N LEU A 283 2.61 -6.74 16.62
CA LEU A 283 3.85 -6.76 17.40
C LEU A 283 4.12 -8.16 17.98
N ARG A 284 3.12 -8.74 18.64
CA ARG A 284 3.23 -10.05 19.25
C ARG A 284 3.55 -11.15 18.22
N ASN A 285 2.94 -11.12 17.04
CA ASN A 285 3.22 -12.08 15.98
C ASN A 285 4.68 -12.00 15.51
N ASN A 286 5.24 -10.79 15.39
CA ASN A 286 6.64 -10.60 15.04
C ASN A 286 7.57 -11.11 16.18
N GLU A 287 7.31 -10.73 17.42
CA GLU A 287 8.12 -11.11 18.60
C GLU A 287 8.13 -12.62 18.85
N GLU A 288 7.01 -13.30 18.57
CA GLU A 288 6.89 -14.75 18.73
C GLU A 288 7.37 -15.54 17.50
N GLY A 289 7.85 -14.87 16.44
CA GLY A 289 8.28 -15.54 15.20
C GLY A 289 7.14 -16.16 14.39
N ARG A 290 5.91 -15.64 14.55
CA ARG A 290 4.74 -16.03 13.76
C ARG A 290 4.70 -15.32 12.42
N THR A 291 5.30 -14.13 12.36
CA THR A 291 5.50 -13.35 11.15
C THR A 291 6.94 -12.88 11.05
N VAL A 292 7.40 -12.67 9.82
CA VAL A 292 8.65 -12.00 9.50
C VAL A 292 8.36 -10.85 8.54
N VAL A 293 9.11 -9.77 8.64
CA VAL A 293 9.00 -8.62 7.72
C VAL A 293 10.23 -8.60 6.85
N VAL A 294 10.03 -8.64 5.54
CA VAL A 294 11.11 -8.71 4.56
C VAL A 294 11.03 -7.55 3.59
N THR A 295 12.15 -6.88 3.38
CA THR A 295 12.37 -5.92 2.28
C THR A 295 13.23 -6.59 1.22
N SER A 296 12.76 -6.62 -0.04
CA SER A 296 13.49 -7.30 -1.09
C SER A 296 13.36 -6.63 -2.46
N VAL A 297 14.36 -6.86 -3.30
CA VAL A 297 14.39 -6.42 -4.70
C VAL A 297 14.79 -7.59 -5.57
N PHE A 298 14.03 -7.81 -6.63
CA PHE A 298 14.30 -8.83 -7.64
C PHE A 298 14.34 -8.19 -9.02
N GLU A 299 15.18 -8.70 -9.91
CA GLU A 299 15.28 -8.26 -11.30
C GLU A 299 14.69 -9.32 -12.23
N ARG A 300 13.84 -8.90 -13.18
CA ARG A 300 13.33 -9.77 -14.23
C ARG A 300 14.47 -10.21 -15.15
N GLY A 301 14.72 -11.52 -15.23
CA GLY A 301 15.67 -12.14 -16.13
C GLY A 301 15.24 -12.14 -17.59
#